data_556066f8fa577dadfc25fa598b94c3a7
#
_entry.id   556066f8fa577dadfc25fa598b94c3a7
#
_cell.length_a   1.000
_cell.length_b   1.000
_cell.length_c   1.000
_cell.angle_alpha   90.00
_cell.angle_beta   90.00
_cell.angle_gamma   90.00
#
_symmetry.space_group_name_H-M   'P 1'
#
loop_
_entity.id
_entity.type
_entity.pdbx_description
1 polymer ?
#
loop_
_entity_poly.entity_id
_entity_poly.type
_entity_poly.pdbx_seq_one_letter_code
_entity_poly.pdbx_strand_id
1 'polypeptide(L)'
;MRYFSRRLALLVLPAMMLAGCDNQATTTSERGTLKISLADAPITFDAVNITFSEISAHINGQWITVRGQPMTVNLLEWNNGKSIVIGTSEVPAGHYTQIRLKIQDAEVVINGQTHPLEVPSGAQSGLKLAHEFTINAGSTYELVVDFDAQRSIVTTGPPNNPNGYKLNPTLRVVPKAMTGSISGIVTNPEHAAIAYAIAGIDTVTTTAVDKNSGYFMLAYLPVGTYTVALNDTIGRAFVKNDVNVVVGADQDLGMITLQ
;
A
#
# COMPACT_ATOMS: atom_id res chain seq x y z
N MET A 1 87.54 -47.13 -41.40
CA MET A 1 86.65 -45.95 -41.45
C MET A 1 85.32 -46.31 -40.82
N ARG A 2 85.10 -45.85 -39.62
CA ARG A 2 83.85 -46.17 -38.85
C ARG A 2 83.02 -44.92 -38.74
N TYR A 3 81.82 -44.93 -39.32
CA TYR A 3 80.80 -43.87 -39.19
C TYR A 3 79.99 -44.07 -37.91
N PHE A 4 80.10 -43.10 -37.02
CA PHE A 4 79.24 -43.03 -35.82
C PHE A 4 78.01 -42.17 -36.13
N SER A 5 76.87 -42.80 -36.21
CA SER A 5 75.57 -42.08 -36.34
C SER A 5 75.04 -41.73 -34.96
N ARG A 6 75.03 -40.40 -34.64
CA ARG A 6 74.31 -39.87 -33.47
C ARG A 6 72.81 -39.82 -33.72
N ARG A 7 72.10 -40.60 -32.96
CA ARG A 7 70.67 -40.50 -32.92
C ARG A 7 70.29 -39.37 -31.93
N LEU A 8 69.63 -38.33 -32.44
CA LEU A 8 69.05 -37.22 -31.68
C LEU A 8 67.66 -37.69 -31.15
N ALA A 9 67.55 -37.89 -29.84
CA ALA A 9 66.29 -38.21 -29.21
C ALA A 9 65.46 -36.91 -28.96
N LEU A 10 64.40 -36.71 -29.66
CA LEU A 10 63.50 -35.60 -29.49
C LEU A 10 62.57 -35.90 -28.29
N LEU A 11 62.79 -35.18 -27.19
CA LEU A 11 61.93 -35.24 -26.00
C LEU A 11 60.67 -34.39 -26.28
N VAL A 12 59.53 -35.03 -26.52
CA VAL A 12 58.24 -34.35 -26.60
C VAL A 12 57.66 -34.25 -25.17
N LEU A 13 57.65 -33.00 -24.65
CA LEU A 13 56.98 -32.67 -23.38
C LEU A 13 55.48 -32.52 -23.64
N PRO A 14 54.60 -33.26 -22.97
CA PRO A 14 53.16 -32.97 -23.09
C PRO A 14 52.81 -31.71 -22.30
N ALA A 15 52.37 -30.64 -22.99
CA ALA A 15 51.76 -29.47 -22.39
C ALA A 15 50.41 -29.88 -21.77
N MET A 16 50.39 -29.95 -20.44
CA MET A 16 49.14 -30.19 -19.67
C MET A 16 48.37 -28.87 -19.63
N MET A 17 47.37 -28.71 -20.51
CA MET A 17 46.41 -27.63 -20.45
C MET A 17 45.54 -27.82 -19.20
N LEU A 18 45.79 -27.02 -18.18
CA LEU A 18 44.88 -26.79 -17.06
C LEU A 18 43.68 -25.98 -17.63
N ALA A 19 42.63 -26.66 -18.01
CA ALA A 19 41.32 -26.04 -18.21
C ALA A 19 40.83 -25.57 -16.84
N GLY A 20 41.09 -24.33 -16.48
CA GLY A 20 40.48 -23.65 -15.36
C GLY A 20 38.98 -23.54 -15.67
N CYS A 21 38.14 -24.36 -15.02
CA CYS A 21 36.75 -24.09 -14.92
C CYS A 21 36.58 -22.82 -14.08
N ASP A 22 36.42 -21.69 -14.74
CA ASP A 22 35.88 -20.47 -14.12
C ASP A 22 34.44 -20.77 -13.74
N ASN A 23 34.24 -21.30 -12.53
CA ASN A 23 32.94 -21.34 -11.88
C ASN A 23 32.58 -19.88 -11.49
N GLN A 24 32.26 -19.06 -12.48
CA GLN A 24 31.44 -17.90 -12.21
C GLN A 24 30.09 -18.45 -11.74
N ALA A 25 29.96 -18.59 -10.42
CA ALA A 25 28.64 -18.67 -9.80
C ALA A 25 27.93 -17.37 -10.18
N THR A 26 27.14 -17.40 -11.23
CA THR A 26 26.09 -16.42 -11.49
C THR A 26 25.18 -16.48 -10.26
N THR A 27 25.44 -15.61 -9.29
CA THR A 27 24.46 -15.32 -8.23
C THR A 27 23.28 -14.69 -8.95
N THR A 28 22.39 -15.55 -9.46
CA THR A 28 21.05 -15.15 -9.83
C THR A 28 20.47 -14.58 -8.54
N SER A 29 20.41 -13.26 -8.44
CA SER A 29 19.74 -12.60 -7.32
C SER A 29 18.35 -13.20 -7.25
N GLU A 30 18.08 -13.98 -6.21
CA GLU A 30 16.76 -14.54 -5.98
C GLU A 30 15.75 -13.39 -5.94
N ARG A 31 14.65 -13.51 -6.66
CA ARG A 31 13.63 -12.47 -6.78
C ARG A 31 12.30 -12.98 -6.27
N GLY A 32 11.52 -12.06 -5.72
CA GLY A 32 10.11 -12.24 -5.44
C GLY A 32 9.31 -11.08 -6.03
N THR A 33 8.01 -11.09 -5.84
CA THR A 33 7.11 -10.04 -6.33
C THR A 33 6.65 -9.17 -5.16
N LEU A 34 6.83 -7.85 -5.28
CA LEU A 34 6.19 -6.87 -4.40
C LEU A 34 4.98 -6.27 -5.10
N LYS A 35 3.81 -6.39 -4.48
CA LYS A 35 2.56 -5.80 -4.94
C LYS A 35 2.07 -4.80 -3.88
N ILE A 36 1.80 -3.57 -4.30
CA ILE A 36 1.31 -2.49 -3.44
C ILE A 36 -0.05 -2.06 -3.95
N SER A 37 -1.06 -2.17 -3.09
CA SER A 37 -2.42 -1.72 -3.34
C SER A 37 -2.74 -0.49 -2.51
N LEU A 38 -3.68 0.33 -2.98
CA LEU A 38 -4.22 1.49 -2.31
C LEU A 38 -5.69 1.24 -1.95
N ALA A 39 -6.07 1.58 -0.73
CA ALA A 39 -7.44 1.69 -0.26
C ALA A 39 -7.65 3.06 0.38
N ASP A 40 -8.88 3.50 0.59
CA ASP A 40 -9.20 4.81 1.15
C ASP A 40 -10.27 4.75 2.23
N ALA A 41 -10.25 5.76 3.10
CA ALA A 41 -11.33 6.10 4.01
C ALA A 41 -12.24 7.17 3.37
N PRO A 42 -13.56 7.09 3.57
CA PRO A 42 -14.53 7.95 2.88
C PRO A 42 -14.47 9.39 3.36
N ILE A 43 -14.78 10.29 2.43
CA ILE A 43 -14.97 11.72 2.68
C ILE A 43 -16.18 12.23 1.88
N THR A 44 -16.75 13.36 2.28
CA THR A 44 -17.93 13.97 1.64
C THR A 44 -17.60 14.85 0.43
N PHE A 45 -16.55 14.52 -0.33
CA PHE A 45 -16.22 15.18 -1.58
C PHE A 45 -16.72 14.37 -2.78
N ASP A 46 -16.77 14.99 -3.96
CA ASP A 46 -17.19 14.30 -5.19
C ASP A 46 -16.07 13.42 -5.74
N ALA A 47 -14.80 13.87 -5.62
CA ALA A 47 -13.61 13.11 -5.96
C ALA A 47 -12.38 13.66 -5.21
N VAL A 48 -11.39 12.79 -5.00
CA VAL A 48 -10.04 13.14 -4.53
C VAL A 48 -9.04 12.42 -5.42
N ASN A 49 -8.44 13.15 -6.34
CA ASN A 49 -7.51 12.61 -7.32
C ASN A 49 -6.07 12.84 -6.85
N ILE A 50 -5.30 11.77 -6.72
CA ILE A 50 -3.87 11.81 -6.36
C ILE A 50 -3.06 11.21 -7.52
N THR A 51 -2.05 11.94 -7.99
CA THR A 51 -1.12 11.46 -9.01
C THR A 51 0.19 11.05 -8.36
N PHE A 52 0.47 9.75 -8.35
CA PHE A 52 1.75 9.19 -7.93
C PHE A 52 2.70 9.18 -9.14
N SER A 53 3.90 9.77 -9.01
CA SER A 53 4.93 9.75 -10.07
C SER A 53 5.86 8.54 -9.96
N GLU A 54 6.11 8.05 -8.74
CA GLU A 54 6.98 6.90 -8.47
C GLU A 54 6.57 6.20 -7.17
N ILE A 55 6.70 4.88 -7.19
CA ILE A 55 6.58 4.04 -5.98
C ILE A 55 7.84 3.19 -5.90
N SER A 56 8.51 3.18 -4.76
CA SER A 56 9.74 2.44 -4.55
C SER A 56 9.82 1.82 -3.15
N ALA A 57 10.64 0.76 -3.01
CA ALA A 57 10.88 0.06 -1.76
C ALA A 57 12.38 0.06 -1.43
N HIS A 58 12.73 0.13 -0.15
CA HIS A 58 14.10 0.27 0.32
C HIS A 58 14.66 -1.04 0.85
N ILE A 59 15.79 -1.47 0.29
CA ILE A 59 16.55 -2.66 0.69
C ILE A 59 18.04 -2.38 0.57
N ASN A 60 18.85 -2.80 1.55
CA ASN A 60 20.32 -2.71 1.53
C ASN A 60 20.86 -1.31 1.16
N GLY A 61 20.24 -0.26 1.71
CA GLY A 61 20.64 1.13 1.44
C GLY A 61 20.21 1.68 0.08
N GLN A 62 19.44 0.93 -0.72
CA GLN A 62 19.02 1.30 -2.06
C GLN A 62 17.50 1.35 -2.22
N TRP A 63 17.04 2.23 -3.09
CA TRP A 63 15.63 2.31 -3.50
C TRP A 63 15.40 1.52 -4.78
N ILE A 64 14.54 0.51 -4.71
CA ILE A 64 14.12 -0.29 -5.87
C ILE A 64 12.78 0.23 -6.36
N THR A 65 12.70 0.61 -7.61
CA THR A 65 11.46 1.11 -8.22
C THR A 65 10.46 -0.03 -8.42
N VAL A 66 9.26 0.13 -7.86
CA VAL A 66 8.11 -0.77 -8.04
C VAL A 66 7.20 -0.27 -9.16
N ARG A 67 7.02 1.05 -9.25
CA ARG A 67 6.36 1.75 -10.36
C ARG A 67 7.12 3.04 -10.67
N GLY A 68 7.52 3.23 -11.91
CA GLY A 68 8.22 4.43 -12.39
C GLY A 68 7.40 5.28 -13.37
N GLN A 69 6.13 4.91 -13.62
CA GLN A 69 5.22 5.67 -14.50
C GLN A 69 4.14 6.34 -13.66
N PRO A 70 3.77 7.59 -13.98
CA PRO A 70 2.70 8.29 -13.28
C PRO A 70 1.38 7.52 -13.33
N MET A 71 0.61 7.63 -12.25
CA MET A 71 -0.72 7.05 -12.12
C MET A 71 -1.59 7.95 -11.27
N THR A 72 -2.73 8.37 -11.81
CA THR A 72 -3.76 9.10 -11.07
C THR A 72 -4.83 8.14 -10.55
N VAL A 73 -5.19 8.30 -9.29
CA VAL A 73 -6.21 7.48 -8.62
C VAL A 73 -7.22 8.42 -7.96
N ASN A 74 -8.50 8.20 -8.24
CA ASN A 74 -9.56 8.78 -7.41
C ASN A 74 -9.71 7.92 -6.15
N LEU A 75 -9.31 8.45 -5.01
CA LEU A 75 -9.30 7.71 -3.75
C LEU A 75 -10.68 7.18 -3.37
N LEU A 76 -11.75 7.97 -3.59
CA LEU A 76 -13.10 7.67 -3.11
C LEU A 76 -13.73 6.43 -3.76
N GLU A 77 -13.15 5.91 -4.85
CA GLU A 77 -13.62 4.66 -5.49
C GLU A 77 -13.17 3.39 -4.75
N TRP A 78 -12.18 3.51 -3.83
CA TRP A 78 -11.48 2.39 -3.22
C TRP A 78 -11.75 2.23 -1.73
N ASN A 79 -13.01 2.43 -1.33
CA ASN A 79 -13.53 2.20 0.02
C ASN A 79 -14.27 0.84 0.12
N ASN A 80 -14.82 0.52 1.29
CA ASN A 80 -15.60 -0.70 1.54
C ASN A 80 -14.87 -1.98 1.11
N GLY A 81 -13.61 -2.12 1.49
CA GLY A 81 -12.78 -3.29 1.20
C GLY A 81 -12.23 -3.36 -0.22
N LYS A 82 -12.61 -2.40 -1.10
CA LYS A 82 -12.01 -2.29 -2.43
C LYS A 82 -10.59 -1.75 -2.34
N SER A 83 -9.75 -2.14 -3.29
CA SER A 83 -8.40 -1.58 -3.44
C SER A 83 -7.96 -1.63 -4.90
N ILE A 84 -7.07 -0.73 -5.27
CA ILE A 84 -6.43 -0.70 -6.59
C ILE A 84 -4.94 -0.99 -6.47
N VAL A 85 -4.37 -1.76 -7.39
CA VAL A 85 -2.93 -1.99 -7.46
C VAL A 85 -2.27 -0.75 -8.02
N ILE A 86 -1.49 -0.06 -7.18
CA ILE A 86 -0.72 1.14 -7.56
C ILE A 86 0.71 0.80 -7.98
N GLY A 87 1.21 -0.40 -7.67
CA GLY A 87 2.52 -0.87 -8.10
C GLY A 87 2.66 -2.38 -7.96
N THR A 88 3.31 -3.00 -8.94
CA THR A 88 3.74 -4.40 -8.87
C THR A 88 5.04 -4.55 -9.66
N SER A 89 6.01 -5.26 -9.09
CA SER A 89 7.29 -5.52 -9.74
C SER A 89 7.98 -6.73 -9.13
N GLU A 90 8.77 -7.42 -9.94
CA GLU A 90 9.78 -8.33 -9.44
C GLU A 90 10.92 -7.53 -8.80
N VAL A 91 11.25 -7.88 -7.57
CA VAL A 91 12.26 -7.20 -6.77
C VAL A 91 13.20 -8.22 -6.13
N PRO A 92 14.43 -7.85 -5.72
CA PRO A 92 15.32 -8.76 -5.00
C PRO A 92 14.65 -9.36 -3.77
N ALA A 93 14.83 -10.66 -3.53
CA ALA A 93 14.45 -11.27 -2.26
C ALA A 93 15.31 -10.69 -1.13
N GLY A 94 14.72 -10.53 0.06
CA GLY A 94 15.43 -9.97 1.21
C GLY A 94 14.57 -9.12 2.11
N HIS A 95 15.21 -8.43 3.04
CA HIS A 95 14.57 -7.62 4.07
C HIS A 95 14.46 -6.15 3.64
N TYR A 96 13.23 -5.66 3.58
CA TYR A 96 12.87 -4.29 3.23
C TYR A 96 12.52 -3.51 4.50
N THR A 97 12.85 -2.22 4.54
CA THR A 97 12.66 -1.39 5.74
C THR A 97 11.58 -0.33 5.57
N GLN A 98 11.27 0.06 4.35
CA GLN A 98 10.28 1.10 4.07
C GLN A 98 9.85 1.10 2.60
N ILE A 99 8.69 1.71 2.34
CA ILE A 99 8.25 2.08 1.00
C ILE A 99 8.24 3.59 0.85
N ARG A 100 8.30 4.08 -0.38
CA ARG A 100 8.24 5.50 -0.69
C ARG A 100 7.23 5.76 -1.81
N LEU A 101 6.35 6.74 -1.58
CA LEU A 101 5.36 7.22 -2.53
C LEU A 101 5.69 8.66 -2.89
N LYS A 102 5.97 8.95 -4.16
CA LYS A 102 6.13 10.33 -4.65
C LYS A 102 4.80 10.81 -5.21
N ILE A 103 4.26 11.88 -4.65
CA ILE A 103 3.03 12.53 -5.10
C ILE A 103 3.44 13.71 -5.99
N GLN A 104 3.05 13.65 -7.25
CA GLN A 104 3.33 14.69 -8.25
C GLN A 104 2.28 15.79 -8.20
N ASP A 105 1.01 15.40 -8.10
CA ASP A 105 -0.13 16.30 -8.17
C ASP A 105 -1.29 15.75 -7.35
N ALA A 106 -2.18 16.64 -6.89
CA ALA A 106 -3.38 16.28 -6.18
C ALA A 106 -4.48 17.33 -6.38
N GLU A 107 -5.73 16.89 -6.47
CA GLU A 107 -6.89 17.76 -6.59
C GLU A 107 -8.10 17.19 -5.85
N VAL A 108 -9.00 18.06 -5.44
CA VAL A 108 -10.29 17.70 -4.85
C VAL A 108 -11.42 18.29 -5.69
N VAL A 109 -12.49 17.53 -5.88
CA VAL A 109 -13.71 17.99 -6.53
C VAL A 109 -14.80 18.19 -5.47
N ILE A 110 -15.37 19.41 -5.41
CA ILE A 110 -16.39 19.81 -4.44
C ILE A 110 -17.50 20.51 -5.19
N ASN A 111 -18.72 19.97 -5.10
CA ASN A 111 -19.90 20.48 -5.82
C ASN A 111 -19.65 20.65 -7.35
N GLY A 112 -18.96 19.67 -7.93
CA GLY A 112 -18.59 19.67 -9.37
C GLY A 112 -17.45 20.63 -9.75
N GLN A 113 -16.85 21.35 -8.80
CA GLN A 113 -15.71 22.23 -9.06
C GLN A 113 -14.40 21.59 -8.61
N THR A 114 -13.40 21.60 -9.47
CA THR A 114 -12.07 21.08 -9.20
C THR A 114 -11.21 22.16 -8.52
N HIS A 115 -10.60 21.81 -7.40
CA HIS A 115 -9.67 22.64 -6.66
C HIS A 115 -8.32 21.91 -6.53
N PRO A 116 -7.20 22.58 -6.87
CA PRO A 116 -5.89 21.99 -6.65
C PRO A 116 -5.62 21.86 -5.14
N LEU A 117 -4.95 20.76 -4.76
CA LEU A 117 -4.41 20.55 -3.43
C LEU A 117 -2.93 20.94 -3.43
N GLU A 118 -2.53 21.84 -2.55
CA GLU A 118 -1.10 22.13 -2.35
C GLU A 118 -0.41 20.87 -1.83
N VAL A 119 0.48 20.28 -2.65
CA VAL A 119 1.25 19.08 -2.28
C VAL A 119 2.52 19.51 -1.54
N PRO A 120 2.75 19.08 -0.27
CA PRO A 120 3.95 19.45 0.47
C PRO A 120 5.23 18.93 -0.23
N SER A 121 6.32 19.68 -0.13
CA SER A 121 7.61 19.31 -0.73
C SER A 121 8.11 17.92 -0.29
N GLY A 122 7.81 17.52 0.96
CA GLY A 122 8.08 16.18 1.47
C GLY A 122 7.33 15.07 0.70
N ALA A 123 6.10 15.32 0.28
CA ALA A 123 5.32 14.38 -0.52
C ALA A 123 5.81 14.33 -1.98
N GLN A 124 6.25 15.47 -2.54
CA GLN A 124 6.86 15.54 -3.87
C GLN A 124 8.21 14.83 -3.92
N SER A 125 9.06 14.99 -2.90
CA SER A 125 10.35 14.26 -2.79
C SER A 125 10.18 12.78 -2.43
N GLY A 126 9.05 12.42 -1.86
CA GLY A 126 8.61 11.07 -1.53
C GLY A 126 8.30 10.85 -0.05
N LEU A 127 7.05 10.51 0.23
CA LEU A 127 6.59 10.06 1.55
C LEU A 127 7.22 8.72 1.87
N LYS A 128 8.01 8.67 2.92
CA LYS A 128 8.63 7.43 3.41
C LYS A 128 7.73 6.83 4.49
N LEU A 129 7.25 5.64 4.24
CA LEU A 129 6.42 4.87 5.15
C LEU A 129 7.28 3.75 5.74
N ALA A 130 7.64 3.88 7.01
CA ALA A 130 8.42 2.87 7.73
C ALA A 130 7.54 1.62 7.92
N HIS A 131 7.97 0.51 7.31
CA HIS A 131 7.34 -0.79 7.44
C HIS A 131 8.35 -1.86 7.06
N GLU A 132 8.74 -2.68 8.03
CA GLU A 132 9.72 -3.76 7.82
C GLU A 132 9.02 -5.03 7.35
N PHE A 133 9.54 -5.65 6.28
CA PHE A 133 9.01 -6.89 5.74
C PHE A 133 10.08 -7.66 4.97
N THR A 134 9.85 -8.97 4.80
CA THR A 134 10.76 -9.84 4.06
C THR A 134 10.04 -10.43 2.86
N ILE A 135 10.69 -10.34 1.70
CA ILE A 135 10.24 -10.99 0.46
C ILE A 135 11.10 -12.23 0.24
N ASN A 136 10.46 -13.40 0.19
CA ASN A 136 11.14 -14.65 -0.14
C ASN A 136 11.21 -14.84 -1.66
N ALA A 137 12.23 -15.54 -2.12
CA ALA A 137 12.36 -15.92 -3.53
C ALA A 137 11.13 -16.69 -4.02
N GLY A 138 10.63 -16.31 -5.21
CA GLY A 138 9.46 -16.92 -5.84
C GLY A 138 8.11 -16.61 -5.17
N SER A 139 8.10 -15.81 -4.08
CA SER A 139 6.86 -15.45 -3.39
C SER A 139 6.35 -14.07 -3.82
N THR A 140 5.04 -13.85 -3.64
CA THR A 140 4.42 -12.52 -3.75
C THR A 140 4.15 -11.97 -2.35
N TYR A 141 4.63 -10.76 -2.07
CA TYR A 141 4.32 -10.01 -0.87
C TYR A 141 3.38 -8.86 -1.19
N GLU A 142 2.19 -8.84 -0.58
CA GLU A 142 1.19 -7.81 -0.81
C GLU A 142 1.12 -6.83 0.36
N LEU A 143 1.34 -5.55 0.08
CA LEU A 143 1.08 -4.43 0.99
C LEU A 143 -0.18 -3.69 0.58
N VAL A 144 -0.95 -3.22 1.57
CA VAL A 144 -2.02 -2.25 1.37
C VAL A 144 -1.61 -0.94 2.04
N VAL A 145 -1.64 0.13 1.26
CA VAL A 145 -1.57 1.51 1.72
C VAL A 145 -2.99 1.99 1.91
N ASP A 146 -3.39 2.20 3.14
CA ASP A 146 -4.67 2.80 3.51
C ASP A 146 -4.47 4.32 3.59
N PHE A 147 -5.09 5.05 2.66
CA PHE A 147 -4.98 6.49 2.55
C PHE A 147 -6.22 7.11 3.17
N ASP A 148 -6.08 7.83 4.27
CA ASP A 148 -7.20 8.50 4.91
C ASP A 148 -7.43 9.88 4.27
N ALA A 149 -8.30 9.94 3.26
CA ALA A 149 -8.61 11.18 2.55
C ALA A 149 -9.22 12.22 3.50
N GLN A 150 -10.06 11.81 4.46
CA GLN A 150 -10.71 12.72 5.40
C GLN A 150 -9.72 13.48 6.27
N ARG A 151 -8.67 12.80 6.78
CA ARG A 151 -7.63 13.43 7.60
C ARG A 151 -6.53 14.06 6.75
N SER A 152 -6.46 13.71 5.48
CA SER A 152 -5.40 14.18 4.57
C SER A 152 -5.70 15.50 3.88
N ILE A 153 -6.97 15.93 3.80
CA ILE A 153 -7.34 17.18 3.13
C ILE A 153 -7.64 18.25 4.16
N VAL A 154 -6.85 19.32 4.14
CA VAL A 154 -6.97 20.44 5.05
C VAL A 154 -7.38 21.68 4.27
N THR A 155 -8.47 22.33 4.71
CA THR A 155 -8.87 23.65 4.19
C THR A 155 -7.96 24.74 4.75
N THR A 156 -7.58 25.69 3.92
CA THR A 156 -6.80 26.86 4.33
C THR A 156 -7.67 28.12 4.32
N GLY A 157 -7.46 29.02 5.27
CA GLY A 157 -8.27 30.25 5.42
C GLY A 157 -9.47 30.08 6.35
N PRO A 158 -10.43 31.04 6.32
CA PRO A 158 -11.60 31.00 7.19
C PRO A 158 -12.50 29.79 6.85
N PRO A 159 -13.13 29.11 7.84
CA PRO A 159 -13.95 27.91 7.62
C PRO A 159 -15.10 28.11 6.63
N ASN A 160 -15.73 29.31 6.62
CA ASN A 160 -16.87 29.62 5.76
C ASN A 160 -16.49 30.20 4.38
N ASN A 161 -15.20 30.46 4.14
CA ASN A 161 -14.68 30.94 2.87
C ASN A 161 -13.23 30.48 2.71
N PRO A 162 -12.99 29.21 2.38
CA PRO A 162 -11.64 28.66 2.28
C PRO A 162 -10.87 29.36 1.16
N ASN A 163 -9.61 29.72 1.44
CA ASN A 163 -8.70 30.30 0.46
C ASN A 163 -8.05 29.24 -0.44
N GLY A 164 -8.18 27.97 -0.09
CA GLY A 164 -7.61 26.85 -0.82
C GLY A 164 -7.62 25.55 -0.01
N TYR A 165 -6.98 24.54 -0.56
CA TYR A 165 -6.89 23.21 0.02
C TYR A 165 -5.45 22.72 -0.01
N LYS A 166 -5.05 22.00 1.04
CA LYS A 166 -3.72 21.44 1.20
C LYS A 166 -3.78 19.96 1.47
N LEU A 167 -2.90 19.21 0.84
CA LEU A 167 -2.70 17.79 1.13
C LEU A 167 -1.76 17.62 2.33
N ASN A 168 -2.24 16.96 3.38
CA ASN A 168 -1.45 16.53 4.53
C ASN A 168 -1.59 15.01 4.66
N PRO A 169 -0.80 14.21 3.88
CA PRO A 169 -1.07 12.78 3.74
C PRO A 169 -1.05 12.02 5.06
N THR A 170 -2.15 11.40 5.40
CA THR A 170 -2.30 10.46 6.51
C THR A 170 -2.45 9.07 5.93
N LEU A 171 -1.44 8.21 6.17
CA LEU A 171 -1.30 6.90 5.53
C LEU A 171 -0.94 5.83 6.55
N ARG A 172 -1.50 4.65 6.34
CA ARG A 172 -1.16 3.43 7.07
C ARG A 172 -0.73 2.35 6.07
N VAL A 173 0.30 1.57 6.42
CA VAL A 173 0.75 0.43 5.60
C VAL A 173 0.54 -0.85 6.39
N VAL A 174 -0.08 -1.84 5.75
CA VAL A 174 -0.31 -3.15 6.37
C VAL A 174 -0.02 -4.28 5.38
N PRO A 175 0.56 -5.41 5.85
CA PRO A 175 0.64 -6.63 5.07
C PRO A 175 -0.77 -7.21 4.88
N LYS A 176 -1.24 -7.31 3.64
CA LYS A 176 -2.60 -7.81 3.35
C LYS A 176 -2.88 -9.18 3.98
N ALA A 177 -1.89 -10.07 3.92
CA ALA A 177 -1.99 -11.43 4.47
C ALA A 177 -2.11 -11.49 6.01
N MET A 178 -1.90 -10.36 6.71
CA MET A 178 -1.97 -10.27 8.18
C MET A 178 -3.18 -9.45 8.65
N THR A 179 -4.16 -9.24 7.81
CA THR A 179 -5.35 -8.44 8.11
C THR A 179 -6.63 -9.25 8.04
N GLY A 180 -7.67 -8.77 8.71
CA GLY A 180 -9.06 -9.18 8.57
C GLY A 180 -9.96 -7.98 8.30
N SER A 181 -11.26 -8.18 8.40
CA SER A 181 -12.27 -7.13 8.20
C SER A 181 -13.42 -7.24 9.20
N ILE A 182 -14.20 -6.16 9.28
CA ILE A 182 -15.48 -6.11 9.98
C ILE A 182 -16.49 -5.55 8.99
N SER A 183 -17.63 -6.23 8.82
CA SER A 183 -18.70 -5.79 7.93
C SER A 183 -20.04 -5.77 8.62
N GLY A 184 -21.05 -5.22 7.95
CA GLY A 184 -22.44 -5.21 8.41
C GLY A 184 -23.34 -4.47 7.43
N ILE A 185 -24.64 -4.47 7.74
CA ILE A 185 -25.69 -3.80 6.95
C ILE A 185 -26.51 -2.89 7.86
N VAL A 186 -26.45 -1.58 7.59
CA VAL A 186 -27.31 -0.58 8.23
C VAL A 186 -28.70 -0.66 7.60
N THR A 187 -29.74 -0.85 8.40
CA THR A 187 -31.13 -1.02 7.92
C THR A 187 -31.84 0.28 7.57
N ASN A 188 -31.28 1.42 8.01
CA ASN A 188 -31.81 2.77 7.80
C ASN A 188 -30.73 3.72 7.25
N PRO A 189 -30.17 3.43 6.02
CA PRO A 189 -28.98 4.09 5.48
C PRO A 189 -29.26 5.40 4.72
N GLU A 190 -30.48 5.92 4.76
CA GLU A 190 -30.93 7.10 4.00
C GLU A 190 -30.16 8.38 4.30
N HIS A 191 -29.53 8.48 5.49
CA HIS A 191 -28.63 9.56 5.87
C HIS A 191 -27.20 9.06 5.84
N ALA A 192 -26.32 9.81 5.18
CA ALA A 192 -24.92 9.41 5.03
C ALA A 192 -24.30 9.04 6.38
N ALA A 193 -23.92 7.77 6.53
CA ALA A 193 -23.31 7.25 7.74
C ALA A 193 -21.86 6.83 7.47
N ILE A 194 -21.01 6.97 8.49
CA ILE A 194 -19.62 6.54 8.49
C ILE A 194 -19.46 5.49 9.59
N ALA A 195 -18.79 4.39 9.25
CA ALA A 195 -18.37 3.36 10.20
C ALA A 195 -16.90 3.57 10.57
N TYR A 196 -16.57 3.35 11.84
CA TYR A 196 -15.25 3.54 12.44
C TYR A 196 -14.80 2.25 13.10
N ALA A 197 -13.54 1.83 12.87
CA ALA A 197 -12.86 0.83 13.68
C ALA A 197 -11.89 1.54 14.63
N ILE A 198 -12.11 1.38 15.93
CA ILE A 198 -11.39 2.09 16.98
C ILE A 198 -10.63 1.07 17.84
N ALA A 199 -9.32 1.26 18.01
CA ALA A 199 -8.48 0.49 18.91
C ALA A 199 -8.01 1.40 20.06
N GLY A 200 -8.49 1.12 21.27
CA GLY A 200 -8.27 2.02 22.41
C GLY A 200 -8.93 3.39 22.18
N ILE A 201 -8.12 4.42 21.97
CA ILE A 201 -8.60 5.80 21.69
C ILE A 201 -8.41 6.19 20.21
N ASP A 202 -7.74 5.35 19.43
CA ASP A 202 -7.33 5.69 18.06
C ASP A 202 -8.30 5.10 17.03
N THR A 203 -8.79 5.92 16.12
CA THR A 203 -9.47 5.45 14.91
C THR A 203 -8.44 4.85 13.96
N VAL A 204 -8.54 3.55 13.73
CA VAL A 204 -7.61 2.79 12.89
C VAL A 204 -7.97 2.93 11.42
N THR A 205 -9.25 2.80 11.08
CA THR A 205 -9.79 3.04 9.74
C THR A 205 -11.25 3.40 9.80
N THR A 206 -11.76 3.98 8.72
CA THR A 206 -13.18 4.33 8.54
C THR A 206 -13.67 3.86 7.18
N THR A 207 -14.99 3.74 7.02
CA THR A 207 -15.61 3.45 5.74
C THR A 207 -17.00 4.09 5.66
N ALA A 208 -17.45 4.45 4.44
CA ALA A 208 -18.82 4.92 4.24
C ALA A 208 -19.80 3.75 4.24
N VAL A 209 -20.97 3.97 4.79
CA VAL A 209 -22.12 3.09 4.58
C VAL A 209 -22.70 3.38 3.20
N ASP A 210 -22.84 2.35 2.38
CA ASP A 210 -23.48 2.47 1.07
C ASP A 210 -24.97 2.84 1.25
N LYS A 211 -25.38 3.96 0.69
CA LYS A 211 -26.74 4.50 0.90
C LYS A 211 -27.86 3.64 0.32
N ASN A 212 -27.55 2.79 -0.67
CA ASN A 212 -28.56 1.97 -1.33
C ASN A 212 -28.73 0.61 -0.65
N SER A 213 -27.61 -0.03 -0.30
CA SER A 213 -27.60 -1.37 0.29
C SER A 213 -27.47 -1.39 1.80
N GLY A 214 -27.04 -0.28 2.42
CA GLY A 214 -26.68 -0.21 3.83
C GLY A 214 -25.36 -0.90 4.16
N TYR A 215 -24.68 -1.51 3.19
CA TYR A 215 -23.46 -2.27 3.42
C TYR A 215 -22.28 -1.37 3.79
N PHE A 216 -21.46 -1.86 4.73
CA PHE A 216 -20.14 -1.31 5.02
C PHE A 216 -19.13 -2.41 5.30
N MET A 217 -17.85 -2.13 5.02
CA MET A 217 -16.72 -3.00 5.35
C MET A 217 -15.53 -2.17 5.82
N LEU A 218 -15.15 -2.34 7.07
CA LEU A 218 -13.91 -1.86 7.66
C LEU A 218 -12.81 -2.89 7.36
N ALA A 219 -12.07 -2.69 6.30
CA ALA A 219 -11.13 -3.66 5.76
C ALA A 219 -9.69 -3.39 6.21
N TYR A 220 -8.82 -4.38 5.93
CA TYR A 220 -7.37 -4.30 6.17
C TYR A 220 -7.02 -3.98 7.63
N LEU A 221 -7.82 -4.48 8.58
CA LEU A 221 -7.60 -4.32 10.01
C LEU A 221 -6.54 -5.31 10.48
N PRO A 222 -5.50 -4.86 11.22
CA PRO A 222 -4.63 -5.76 11.97
C PRO A 222 -5.43 -6.65 12.92
N VAL A 223 -4.87 -7.81 13.26
CA VAL A 223 -5.45 -8.66 14.33
C VAL A 223 -5.56 -7.87 15.64
N GLY A 224 -6.72 -7.94 16.27
CA GLY A 224 -6.96 -7.22 17.51
C GLY A 224 -8.42 -7.11 17.87
N THR A 225 -8.68 -6.41 18.97
CA THR A 225 -10.03 -6.12 19.46
C THR A 225 -10.36 -4.66 19.20
N TYR A 226 -11.54 -4.42 18.64
CA TYR A 226 -11.98 -3.11 18.20
C TYR A 226 -13.32 -2.73 18.83
N THR A 227 -13.52 -1.44 18.99
CA THR A 227 -14.85 -0.84 19.09
C THR A 227 -15.28 -0.40 17.70
N VAL A 228 -16.46 -0.86 17.26
CA VAL A 228 -17.09 -0.38 16.02
C VAL A 228 -18.12 0.66 16.36
N ALA A 229 -17.96 1.87 15.81
CA ALA A 229 -18.92 2.95 15.95
C ALA A 229 -19.46 3.35 14.57
N LEU A 230 -20.73 3.67 14.47
CA LEU A 230 -21.36 4.25 13.29
C LEU A 230 -22.09 5.52 13.68
N ASN A 231 -21.98 6.57 12.87
CA ASN A 231 -22.68 7.84 13.05
C ASN A 231 -23.20 8.31 11.70
N ASP A 232 -24.41 8.85 11.66
CA ASP A 232 -24.96 9.50 10.48
C ASP A 232 -25.02 11.04 10.61
N THR A 233 -25.47 11.70 9.53
CA THR A 233 -25.51 13.17 9.46
C THR A 233 -26.62 13.81 10.29
N ILE A 234 -27.58 13.05 10.83
CA ILE A 234 -28.64 13.55 11.70
C ILE A 234 -28.45 13.18 13.17
N GLY A 235 -27.31 12.54 13.51
CA GLY A 235 -26.93 12.23 14.88
C GLY A 235 -27.36 10.87 15.39
N ARG A 236 -27.90 9.99 14.54
CA ARG A 236 -28.17 8.59 14.93
C ARG A 236 -26.83 7.85 14.98
N ALA A 237 -26.70 6.95 15.94
CA ALA A 237 -25.45 6.24 16.22
C ALA A 237 -25.67 4.76 16.53
N PHE A 238 -24.58 4.01 16.43
CA PHE A 238 -24.48 2.63 16.93
C PHE A 238 -23.05 2.42 17.44
N VAL A 239 -22.91 1.65 18.55
CA VAL A 239 -21.60 1.29 19.08
C VAL A 239 -21.61 -0.18 19.48
N LYS A 240 -20.57 -0.92 19.07
CA LYS A 240 -20.31 -2.29 19.51
C LYS A 240 -18.87 -2.43 19.94
N ASN A 241 -18.67 -2.78 21.20
CA ASN A 241 -17.34 -3.05 21.76
C ASN A 241 -16.94 -4.50 21.55
N ASP A 242 -15.67 -4.79 21.80
CA ASP A 242 -15.06 -6.12 21.86
C ASP A 242 -15.25 -6.95 20.56
N VAL A 243 -15.18 -6.29 19.40
CA VAL A 243 -15.22 -6.95 18.10
C VAL A 243 -13.82 -7.47 17.77
N ASN A 244 -13.66 -8.80 17.72
CA ASN A 244 -12.37 -9.43 17.46
C ASN A 244 -12.12 -9.61 15.96
N VAL A 245 -10.97 -9.14 15.47
CA VAL A 245 -10.50 -9.35 14.10
C VAL A 245 -9.42 -10.43 14.10
N VAL A 246 -9.58 -11.42 13.23
CA VAL A 246 -8.59 -12.48 12.97
C VAL A 246 -8.14 -12.45 11.53
N VAL A 247 -6.94 -13.00 11.26
CA VAL A 247 -6.36 -13.00 9.92
C VAL A 247 -7.27 -13.72 8.92
N GLY A 248 -7.48 -13.07 7.78
CA GLY A 248 -8.18 -13.64 6.63
C GLY A 248 -9.68 -13.85 6.81
N ALA A 249 -10.24 -13.39 7.95
CA ALA A 249 -11.67 -13.50 8.24
C ALA A 249 -12.38 -12.15 8.20
N ASP A 250 -13.65 -12.20 7.86
CA ASP A 250 -14.59 -11.09 8.00
C ASP A 250 -15.47 -11.33 9.24
N GLN A 251 -15.50 -10.35 10.14
CA GLN A 251 -16.39 -10.35 11.30
C GLN A 251 -17.69 -9.64 10.92
N ASP A 252 -18.67 -10.39 10.45
CA ASP A 252 -20.00 -9.84 10.11
C ASP A 252 -20.79 -9.50 11.38
N LEU A 253 -21.21 -8.24 11.49
CA LEU A 253 -22.06 -7.73 12.58
C LEU A 253 -23.55 -7.92 12.33
N GLY A 254 -23.93 -8.38 11.12
CA GLY A 254 -25.31 -8.55 10.70
C GLY A 254 -26.02 -7.22 10.43
N MET A 255 -27.32 -7.22 10.68
CA MET A 255 -28.19 -6.04 10.48
C MET A 255 -28.10 -5.09 11.68
N ILE A 256 -27.89 -3.82 11.42
CA ILE A 256 -27.72 -2.74 12.41
C ILE A 256 -28.72 -1.64 12.12
N THR A 257 -29.42 -1.18 13.15
CA THR A 257 -30.29 0.01 13.07
C THR A 257 -29.66 1.14 13.88
N LEU A 258 -29.40 2.30 13.25
CA LEU A 258 -28.90 3.49 13.93
C LEU A 258 -30.04 4.16 14.74
N GLN A 259 -29.76 4.54 15.98
CA GLN A 259 -30.73 5.14 16.92
C GLN A 259 -30.27 6.52 17.39
#